data_0d4eaae9d7c886261b2094477e7a34d9
#
_entry.id   0d4eaae9d7c886261b2094477e7a34d9
#
_cell.length_a   1.000
_cell.length_b   1.000
_cell.length_c   1.000
_cell.angle_alpha   90.00
_cell.angle_beta   90.00
_cell.angle_gamma   90.00
#
_symmetry.space_group_name_H-M   'P 1'
#
loop_
_entity.id
_entity.type
_entity.pdbx_description
1 polymer ?
#
loop_
_entity_poly.entity_id
_entity_poly.type
_entity_poly.pdbx_seq_one_letter_code
_entity_poly.pdbx_strand_id
1 'polypeptide(L)'
;MKEVSALNIKKLVFKNFKTLEEVSFEPGRVNVFIGANGSGKTTILEAIGLLCAAMTDRVDNASMQRKGIRLSVPGLYKSAFSDLRRKAPTINFNVSWRQNEKDYQYGGNLNVPNESDSARRDMWRYHSEKLTVNNQTLWGRSGASKTTYDPYVGLLMLEPN
;
A
#
# COMPACT_ATOMS: atom_id res chain seq x y z
N MET A 1 -1.25 18.42 28.52
CA MET A 1 -1.68 17.64 27.34
C MET A 1 -0.83 18.09 26.16
N LYS A 2 -0.01 17.20 25.58
CA LYS A 2 0.66 17.54 24.32
C LYS A 2 -0.40 17.61 23.23
N GLU A 3 -0.56 18.76 22.61
CA GLU A 3 -1.39 18.88 21.39
C GLU A 3 -0.88 17.88 20.36
N VAL A 4 -1.69 16.90 20.03
CA VAL A 4 -1.38 15.99 18.91
C VAL A 4 -1.53 16.83 17.66
N SER A 5 -0.43 17.25 17.05
CA SER A 5 -0.48 18.01 15.81
C SER A 5 -1.24 17.19 14.76
N ALA A 6 -2.17 17.84 14.08
CA ALA A 6 -2.99 17.20 13.07
C ALA A 6 -2.12 16.55 12.00
N LEU A 7 -2.34 15.27 11.72
CA LEU A 7 -1.76 14.55 10.60
C LEU A 7 -2.29 15.21 9.31
N ASN A 8 -1.40 15.71 8.46
CA ASN A 8 -1.76 16.30 7.17
C ASN A 8 -1.21 15.44 6.04
N ILE A 9 -2.08 14.62 5.44
CA ILE A 9 -1.72 13.82 4.28
C ILE A 9 -1.54 14.76 3.08
N LYS A 10 -0.38 14.72 2.46
CA LYS A 10 0.00 15.56 1.31
C LYS A 10 -0.34 14.90 -0.01
N LYS A 11 -0.02 13.61 -0.15
CA LYS A 11 -0.17 12.93 -1.43
C LYS A 11 -0.35 11.43 -1.23
N LEU A 12 -1.19 10.84 -2.07
CA LEU A 12 -1.38 9.41 -2.21
C LEU A 12 -1.06 9.01 -3.65
N VAL A 13 -0.34 7.91 -3.82
CA VAL A 13 -0.01 7.32 -5.13
C VAL A 13 -0.24 5.82 -5.07
N PHE A 14 -0.96 5.30 -6.05
CA PHE A 14 -1.19 3.87 -6.23
C PHE A 14 -0.93 3.48 -7.67
N LYS A 15 -0.28 2.33 -7.88
CA LYS A 15 -0.02 1.80 -9.23
C LYS A 15 -0.31 0.32 -9.29
N ASN A 16 -0.80 -0.13 -10.44
CA ASN A 16 -1.01 -1.52 -10.78
C ASN A 16 -1.96 -2.27 -9.83
N PHE A 17 -3.02 -1.61 -9.37
CA PHE A 17 -4.01 -2.20 -8.47
C PHE A 17 -5.39 -2.27 -9.12
N LYS A 18 -5.91 -3.48 -9.34
CA LYS A 18 -7.24 -3.74 -9.97
C LYS A 18 -7.40 -2.97 -11.29
N THR A 19 -8.29 -1.96 -11.32
CA THR A 19 -8.55 -1.12 -12.49
C THR A 19 -7.66 0.13 -12.54
N LEU A 20 -6.76 0.32 -11.57
CA LEU A 20 -5.85 1.45 -11.54
C LEU A 20 -4.51 1.09 -12.17
N GLU A 21 -4.18 1.73 -13.26
CA GLU A 21 -2.83 1.70 -13.83
C GLU A 21 -1.90 2.55 -12.95
N GLU A 22 -2.22 3.82 -12.85
CA GLU A 22 -1.59 4.77 -11.95
C GLU A 22 -2.61 5.83 -11.54
N VAL A 23 -2.68 6.13 -10.25
CA VAL A 23 -3.44 7.25 -9.71
C VAL A 23 -2.61 7.98 -8.68
N SER A 24 -2.64 9.30 -8.75
CA SER A 24 -1.97 10.19 -7.81
C SER A 24 -2.89 11.37 -7.51
N PHE A 25 -3.10 11.67 -6.24
CA PHE A 25 -3.90 12.82 -5.83
C PHE A 25 -3.48 13.35 -4.45
N GLU A 26 -3.84 14.59 -4.19
CA GLU A 26 -3.64 15.28 -2.92
C GLU A 26 -4.99 15.31 -2.19
N PRO A 27 -5.17 14.55 -1.11
CA PRO A 27 -6.44 14.49 -0.42
C PRO A 27 -6.69 15.76 0.39
N GLY A 28 -7.92 16.28 0.29
CA GLY A 28 -8.42 17.32 1.18
C GLY A 28 -9.04 16.74 2.44
N ARG A 29 -9.63 17.60 3.28
CA ARG A 29 -10.38 17.17 4.48
C ARG A 29 -11.62 16.34 4.13
N VAL A 30 -12.22 16.61 2.98
CA VAL A 30 -13.32 15.84 2.38
C VAL A 30 -13.00 15.63 0.92
N ASN A 31 -13.14 14.39 0.46
CA ASN A 31 -12.90 14.04 -0.94
C ASN A 31 -14.15 13.34 -1.49
N VAL A 32 -14.60 13.76 -2.67
CA VAL A 32 -15.76 13.19 -3.35
C VAL A 32 -15.32 12.67 -4.71
N PHE A 33 -15.46 11.36 -4.93
CA PHE A 33 -15.16 10.73 -6.21
C PHE A 33 -16.44 10.60 -7.03
N ILE A 34 -16.51 11.27 -8.17
CA ILE A 34 -17.64 11.26 -9.09
C ILE A 34 -17.20 10.64 -10.43
N GLY A 35 -18.08 9.90 -11.06
CA GLY A 35 -17.82 9.28 -12.35
C GLY A 35 -18.81 8.15 -12.64
N ALA A 36 -18.80 7.63 -13.88
CA ALA A 36 -19.63 6.52 -14.33
C ALA A 36 -19.34 5.22 -13.55
N ASN A 37 -20.25 4.25 -13.64
CA ASN A 37 -20.00 2.91 -13.10
C ASN A 37 -18.79 2.29 -13.81
N GLY A 38 -17.91 1.63 -13.05
CA GLY A 38 -16.67 1.06 -13.59
C GLY A 38 -15.49 2.04 -13.72
N SER A 39 -15.66 3.34 -13.44
CA SER A 39 -14.58 4.34 -13.55
C SER A 39 -13.47 4.25 -12.48
N GLY A 40 -13.49 3.25 -11.61
CA GLY A 40 -12.44 3.04 -10.61
C GLY A 40 -12.65 3.73 -9.26
N LYS A 41 -13.78 4.41 -9.02
CA LYS A 41 -14.07 5.08 -7.74
C LYS A 41 -13.89 4.17 -6.52
N THR A 42 -14.54 3.01 -6.56
CA THR A 42 -14.43 2.02 -5.49
C THR A 42 -13.01 1.47 -5.39
N THR A 43 -12.32 1.31 -6.52
CA THR A 43 -10.93 0.82 -6.54
C THR A 43 -9.97 1.80 -5.87
N ILE A 44 -10.20 3.11 -5.96
CA ILE A 44 -9.42 4.11 -5.22
C ILE A 44 -9.62 3.93 -3.70
N LEU A 45 -10.87 3.75 -3.25
CA LEU A 45 -11.14 3.51 -1.82
C LEU A 45 -10.51 2.18 -1.34
N GLU A 46 -10.57 1.14 -2.15
CA GLU A 46 -9.91 -0.14 -1.86
C GLU A 46 -8.37 -0.01 -1.83
N ALA A 47 -7.78 0.83 -2.69
CA ALA A 47 -6.35 1.12 -2.67
C ALA A 47 -5.92 1.84 -1.38
N ILE A 48 -6.74 2.77 -0.89
CA ILE A 48 -6.54 3.39 0.43
C ILE A 48 -6.65 2.33 1.53
N GLY A 49 -7.63 1.42 1.45
CA GLY A 49 -7.75 0.29 2.37
C GLY A 49 -6.51 -0.60 2.38
N LEU A 50 -5.91 -0.88 1.20
CA LEU A 50 -4.67 -1.64 1.07
C LEU A 50 -3.49 -0.93 1.76
N LEU A 51 -3.35 0.39 1.55
CA LEU A 51 -2.36 1.20 2.25
C LEU A 51 -2.55 1.12 3.77
N CYS A 52 -3.80 1.27 4.25
CA CYS A 52 -4.11 1.14 5.67
C CYS A 52 -3.75 -0.25 6.23
N ALA A 53 -4.03 -1.33 5.48
CA ALA A 53 -3.62 -2.67 5.87
C ALA A 53 -2.08 -2.78 5.96
N ALA A 54 -1.38 -2.26 4.95
CA ALA A 54 0.09 -2.27 4.91
C ALA A 54 0.74 -1.47 6.06
N MET A 55 0.07 -0.43 6.54
CA MET A 55 0.58 0.42 7.63
C MET A 55 0.24 -0.10 9.03
N THR A 56 -0.76 -0.95 9.18
CA THR A 56 -1.31 -1.29 10.51
C THR A 56 -1.39 -2.79 10.81
N ASP A 57 -1.12 -3.63 9.82
CA ASP A 57 -1.31 -5.08 9.98
C ASP A 57 -0.46 -5.86 8.94
N ARG A 58 -0.59 -7.19 8.94
CA ARG A 58 -0.19 -8.01 7.79
C ARG A 58 -1.17 -7.77 6.64
N VAL A 59 -0.67 -7.78 5.42
CA VAL A 59 -1.55 -7.73 4.25
C VAL A 59 -1.98 -9.16 3.92
N ASP A 60 -3.16 -9.54 4.39
CA ASP A 60 -3.83 -10.81 4.15
C ASP A 60 -5.33 -10.59 3.88
N ASN A 61 -6.05 -11.65 3.55
CA ASN A 61 -7.48 -11.56 3.26
C ASN A 61 -8.27 -10.97 4.44
N ALA A 62 -7.94 -11.33 5.67
CA ALA A 62 -8.65 -10.85 6.85
C ALA A 62 -8.42 -9.36 7.09
N SER A 63 -7.18 -8.87 7.01
CA SER A 63 -6.85 -7.46 7.17
C SER A 63 -7.46 -6.61 6.06
N MET A 64 -7.39 -7.09 4.81
CA MET A 64 -7.97 -6.40 3.66
C MET A 64 -9.50 -6.27 3.78
N GLN A 65 -10.17 -7.35 4.17
CA GLN A 65 -11.63 -7.32 4.35
C GLN A 65 -12.04 -6.34 5.47
N ARG A 66 -11.33 -6.32 6.60
CA ARG A 66 -11.56 -5.33 7.67
C ARG A 66 -11.38 -3.88 7.21
N LYS A 67 -10.55 -3.64 6.20
CA LYS A 67 -10.29 -2.32 5.60
C LYS A 67 -11.19 -2.01 4.39
N GLY A 68 -12.25 -2.83 4.16
CA GLY A 68 -13.26 -2.58 3.12
C GLY A 68 -12.85 -3.02 1.72
N ILE A 69 -11.81 -3.83 1.56
CA ILE A 69 -11.39 -4.35 0.27
C ILE A 69 -12.20 -5.60 -0.06
N ARG A 70 -12.81 -5.62 -1.22
CA ARG A 70 -13.51 -6.80 -1.74
C ARG A 70 -12.47 -7.85 -2.13
N LEU A 71 -12.57 -9.00 -1.50
CA LEU A 71 -11.68 -10.13 -1.77
C LEU A 71 -11.88 -10.66 -3.20
N SER A 72 -10.78 -11.11 -3.79
CA SER A 72 -10.75 -11.67 -5.14
C SER A 72 -9.63 -12.70 -5.24
N VAL A 73 -9.58 -13.42 -6.35
CA VAL A 73 -8.42 -14.28 -6.65
C VAL A 73 -7.17 -13.43 -6.86
N PRO A 74 -5.98 -13.90 -6.46
CA PRO A 74 -4.74 -13.11 -6.49
C PRO A 74 -4.46 -12.41 -7.81
N GLY A 75 -4.70 -13.08 -8.95
CA GLY A 75 -4.47 -12.52 -10.28
C GLY A 75 -5.32 -11.28 -10.61
N LEU A 76 -6.47 -11.09 -9.96
CA LEU A 76 -7.36 -9.96 -10.20
C LEU A 76 -7.03 -8.71 -9.35
N TYR A 77 -6.10 -8.82 -8.42
CA TYR A 77 -5.63 -7.64 -7.68
C TYR A 77 -4.65 -6.80 -8.48
N LYS A 78 -3.95 -7.38 -9.45
CA LYS A 78 -3.10 -6.61 -10.38
C LYS A 78 -3.95 -6.01 -11.49
N SER A 79 -3.49 -4.86 -12.00
CA SER A 79 -4.12 -4.23 -13.14
C SER A 79 -4.17 -5.18 -14.36
N ALA A 80 -5.31 -5.21 -15.04
CA ALA A 80 -5.54 -6.05 -16.19
C ALA A 80 -4.94 -5.50 -17.50
N PHE A 81 -4.33 -4.31 -17.49
CA PHE A 81 -3.68 -3.74 -18.65
C PHE A 81 -2.52 -4.64 -19.11
N SER A 82 -2.61 -5.14 -20.36
CA SER A 82 -1.77 -6.24 -20.88
C SER A 82 -0.27 -5.95 -20.79
N ASP A 83 0.13 -4.70 -21.02
CA ASP A 83 1.53 -4.28 -20.98
C ASP A 83 2.11 -4.23 -19.58
N LEU A 84 1.28 -3.96 -18.58
CA LEU A 84 1.68 -3.90 -17.16
C LEU A 84 1.81 -5.30 -16.53
N ARG A 85 1.00 -6.27 -16.93
CA ARG A 85 1.12 -7.65 -16.42
C ARG A 85 2.49 -8.26 -16.63
N ARG A 86 3.18 -7.87 -17.71
CA ARG A 86 4.53 -8.36 -18.05
C ARG A 86 5.64 -7.55 -17.40
N LYS A 87 5.42 -6.24 -17.16
CA LYS A 87 6.47 -5.30 -16.73
C LYS A 87 6.42 -4.95 -15.25
N ALA A 88 5.27 -5.01 -14.60
CA ALA A 88 5.10 -4.64 -13.20
C ALA A 88 4.56 -5.82 -12.38
N PRO A 89 5.42 -6.67 -11.80
CA PRO A 89 4.98 -7.82 -11.01
C PRO A 89 4.35 -7.43 -9.68
N THR A 90 4.51 -6.19 -9.24
CA THR A 90 4.10 -5.71 -7.92
C THR A 90 3.02 -4.64 -7.99
N ILE A 91 2.22 -4.55 -6.94
CA ILE A 91 1.35 -3.42 -6.67
C ILE A 91 2.14 -2.40 -5.86
N ASN A 92 2.10 -1.13 -6.27
CA ASN A 92 2.81 -0.07 -5.60
C ASN A 92 1.86 0.83 -4.84
N PHE A 93 2.29 1.28 -3.68
CA PHE A 93 1.63 2.34 -2.91
C PHE A 93 2.66 3.32 -2.35
N ASN A 94 2.25 4.56 -2.22
CA ASN A 94 3.05 5.60 -1.56
C ASN A 94 2.13 6.61 -0.90
N VAL A 95 2.48 7.05 0.30
CA VAL A 95 1.83 8.12 1.03
C VAL A 95 2.88 9.10 1.54
N SER A 96 2.62 10.39 1.39
CA SER A 96 3.39 11.44 2.06
C SER A 96 2.49 12.25 2.97
N TRP A 97 3.02 12.64 4.12
CA TRP A 97 2.32 13.45 5.09
C TRP A 97 3.27 14.36 5.86
N ARG A 98 2.71 15.38 6.48
CA ARG A 98 3.42 16.27 7.39
C ARG A 98 2.87 16.15 8.80
N GLN A 99 3.75 16.04 9.77
CA GLN A 99 3.41 15.97 11.18
C GLN A 99 4.58 16.53 12.02
N ASN A 100 4.28 17.37 13.00
CA ASN A 100 5.32 17.99 13.86
C ASN A 100 6.45 18.65 13.04
N GLU A 101 6.11 19.41 11.99
CA GLU A 101 7.05 20.11 11.08
C GLU A 101 8.00 19.19 10.30
N LYS A 102 7.80 17.88 10.36
CA LYS A 102 8.56 16.89 9.59
C LYS A 102 7.73 16.37 8.43
N ASP A 103 8.39 16.19 7.30
CA ASP A 103 7.81 15.56 6.12
C ASP A 103 8.18 14.07 6.11
N TYR A 104 7.14 13.25 6.07
CA TYR A 104 7.23 11.78 6.05
C TYR A 104 6.80 11.26 4.70
N GLN A 105 7.43 10.20 4.27
CA GLN A 105 6.98 9.43 3.12
C GLN A 105 7.15 7.94 3.39
N TYR A 106 6.08 7.18 3.21
CA TYR A 106 6.08 5.74 3.30
C TYR A 106 5.58 5.14 2.01
N GLY A 107 6.27 4.14 1.52
CA GLY A 107 5.85 3.44 0.32
C GLY A 107 6.40 2.02 0.25
N GLY A 108 5.74 1.21 -0.54
CA GLY A 108 6.11 -0.18 -0.71
C GLY A 108 5.60 -0.78 -2.01
N ASN A 109 6.15 -1.94 -2.30
CA ASN A 109 5.77 -2.80 -3.40
C ASN A 109 5.35 -4.16 -2.84
N LEU A 110 4.15 -4.60 -3.19
CA LEU A 110 3.57 -5.86 -2.75
C LEU A 110 3.47 -6.85 -3.90
N ASN A 111 3.94 -8.07 -3.67
CA ASN A 111 3.58 -9.21 -4.50
C ASN A 111 2.26 -9.79 -4.02
N VAL A 112 1.36 -10.07 -4.95
CA VAL A 112 0.13 -10.82 -4.63
C VAL A 112 0.48 -12.22 -4.15
N PRO A 113 -0.38 -12.86 -3.34
CA PRO A 113 -0.17 -14.22 -2.88
C PRO A 113 0.11 -15.20 -4.02
N ASN A 114 0.92 -16.21 -3.74
CA ASN A 114 1.12 -17.33 -4.66
C ASN A 114 0.11 -18.43 -4.33
N GLU A 115 -0.80 -18.72 -5.25
CA GLU A 115 -1.84 -19.75 -5.07
C GLU A 115 -1.28 -21.15 -4.85
N SER A 116 -0.06 -21.41 -5.31
CA SER A 116 0.60 -22.73 -5.12
C SER A 116 1.18 -22.91 -3.71
N ASP A 117 1.33 -21.85 -2.92
CA ASP A 117 1.79 -21.93 -1.53
C ASP A 117 0.59 -22.13 -0.59
N SER A 118 0.30 -23.39 -0.27
CA SER A 118 -0.84 -23.78 0.57
C SER A 118 -0.84 -23.14 1.96
N ALA A 119 0.33 -22.83 2.52
CA ALA A 119 0.49 -22.24 3.85
C ALA A 119 0.30 -20.72 3.88
N ARG A 120 0.52 -20.05 2.74
CA ARG A 120 0.56 -18.58 2.65
C ARG A 120 -0.23 -18.03 1.46
N ARG A 121 -1.17 -18.82 0.93
CA ARG A 121 -1.96 -18.48 -0.27
C ARG A 121 -2.82 -17.22 -0.15
N ASP A 122 -3.00 -16.68 1.02
CA ASP A 122 -3.73 -15.45 1.32
C ASP A 122 -2.85 -14.31 1.85
N MET A 123 -1.53 -14.54 2.01
CA MET A 123 -0.60 -13.57 2.56
C MET A 123 0.19 -12.87 1.45
N TRP A 124 0.24 -11.55 1.53
CA TRP A 124 0.97 -10.72 0.59
C TRP A 124 2.39 -10.51 1.05
N ARG A 125 3.32 -10.63 0.11
CA ARG A 125 4.75 -10.48 0.39
C ARG A 125 5.21 -9.08 0.01
N TYR A 126 5.87 -8.38 0.92
CA TYR A 126 6.58 -7.15 0.58
C TYR A 126 7.81 -7.45 -0.28
N HIS A 127 7.84 -6.88 -1.49
CA HIS A 127 9.01 -6.89 -2.36
C HIS A 127 10.00 -5.81 -1.93
N SER A 128 9.50 -4.63 -1.63
CA SER A 128 10.27 -3.52 -1.06
C SER A 128 9.37 -2.64 -0.21
N GLU A 129 10.00 -1.92 0.71
CA GLU A 129 9.31 -1.02 1.62
C GLU A 129 10.29 0.02 2.15
N LYS A 130 9.84 1.27 2.32
CA LYS A 130 10.70 2.36 2.73
C LYS A 130 9.93 3.44 3.49
N LEU A 131 10.49 3.90 4.61
CA LEU A 131 10.07 5.12 5.29
C LEU A 131 11.19 6.16 5.22
N THR A 132 10.83 7.37 4.83
CA THR A 132 11.74 8.53 4.88
C THR A 132 11.16 9.62 5.75
N VAL A 133 12.04 10.38 6.38
CA VAL A 133 11.72 11.58 7.16
C VAL A 133 12.64 12.70 6.68
N ASN A 134 12.06 13.83 6.24
CA ASN A 134 12.80 14.95 5.65
C ASN A 134 13.78 14.48 4.54
N ASN A 135 13.33 13.60 3.66
CA ASN A 135 14.10 12.99 2.58
C ASN A 135 15.25 12.04 3.01
N GLN A 136 15.44 11.83 4.30
CA GLN A 136 16.41 10.85 4.78
C GLN A 136 15.70 9.52 5.03
N THR A 137 16.31 8.42 4.56
CA THR A 137 15.79 7.07 4.81
C THR A 137 15.96 6.74 6.28
N LEU A 138 14.84 6.55 6.98
CA LEU A 138 14.84 6.08 8.36
C LEU A 138 15.04 4.55 8.39
N TRP A 139 14.30 3.83 7.55
CA TRP A 139 14.48 2.40 7.32
C TRP A 139 13.81 1.96 6.01
N GLY A 140 14.20 0.76 5.56
CA GLY A 140 13.64 0.17 4.36
C GLY A 140 14.21 -1.22 4.08
N ARG A 141 13.55 -1.92 3.19
CA ARG A 141 14.01 -3.19 2.62
C ARG A 141 13.81 -3.21 1.11
N SER A 142 14.66 -3.96 0.40
CA SER A 142 14.48 -4.23 -1.01
C SER A 142 14.43 -5.74 -1.27
N GLY A 143 13.78 -6.16 -2.35
CA GLY A 143 13.67 -7.57 -2.72
C GLY A 143 15.01 -8.26 -2.99
N ALA A 144 16.05 -7.50 -3.29
CA ALA A 144 17.41 -7.99 -3.49
C ALA A 144 18.22 -8.16 -2.18
N SER A 145 17.77 -7.54 -1.09
CA SER A 145 18.44 -7.66 0.21
C SER A 145 18.00 -8.94 0.90
N LYS A 146 18.96 -9.75 1.36
CA LYS A 146 18.72 -10.78 2.36
C LYS A 146 18.44 -10.07 3.69
N THR A 147 17.18 -9.68 3.91
CA THR A 147 16.77 -9.05 5.16
C THR A 147 16.44 -10.11 6.19
N THR A 148 16.79 -9.85 7.45
CA THR A 148 16.40 -10.65 8.61
C THR A 148 14.90 -10.54 8.95
N TYR A 149 14.18 -9.62 8.28
CA TYR A 149 12.77 -9.35 8.55
C TYR A 149 11.85 -10.29 7.77
N ASP A 150 10.78 -10.75 8.43
CA ASP A 150 9.73 -11.51 7.79
C ASP A 150 9.13 -10.71 6.59
N PRO A 151 9.21 -11.22 5.36
CA PRO A 151 8.71 -10.51 4.19
C PRO A 151 7.18 -10.35 4.16
N TYR A 152 6.46 -11.01 5.06
CA TYR A 152 4.99 -10.93 5.18
C TYR A 152 4.52 -9.93 6.25
N VAL A 153 5.45 -9.29 6.96
CA VAL A 153 5.16 -8.28 7.99
C VAL A 153 5.68 -6.92 7.54
N GLY A 154 4.84 -5.90 7.57
CA GLY A 154 5.24 -4.51 7.28
C GLY A 154 6.24 -3.99 8.31
N LEU A 155 7.25 -3.24 7.85
CA LEU A 155 8.28 -2.70 8.77
C LEU A 155 7.72 -1.68 9.76
N LEU A 156 6.61 -1.01 9.43
CA LEU A 156 5.90 -0.13 10.39
C LEU A 156 5.34 -0.87 11.60
N MET A 157 5.13 -2.19 11.47
CA MET A 157 4.68 -3.05 12.57
C MET A 157 5.83 -3.51 13.47
N LEU A 158 7.06 -3.39 12.99
CA LEU A 158 8.27 -3.73 13.72
C LEU A 158 8.78 -2.44 14.35
N GLU A 159 8.19 -2.02 15.50
CA GLU A 159 8.70 -0.86 16.23
C GLU A 159 10.20 -1.06 16.50
N PRO A 160 11.03 -0.07 16.16
CA PRO A 160 12.39 -0.10 16.67
C PRO A 160 12.34 0.08 18.20
N ASN A 161 12.75 -0.94 18.93
CA ASN A 161 13.06 -0.82 20.36
C ASN A 161 14.15 0.23 20.58
#